data_0bbfbe57c8699c890dfd583be353fcbe
#
_entry.id   0bbfbe57c8699c890dfd583be353fcbe
#
_cell.length_a   1.000
_cell.length_b   1.000
_cell.length_c   1.000
_cell.angle_alpha   90.00
_cell.angle_beta   90.00
_cell.angle_gamma   90.00
#
_symmetry.space_group_name_H-M   'P 1'
#
loop_
_entity.id
_entity.type
_entity.pdbx_description
1 polymer ?
#
loop_
_entity_poly.entity_id
_entity_poly.type
_entity_poly.pdbx_seq_one_letter_code
_entity_poly.pdbx_strand_id
1 'polypeptide(L)'
;MSKGELVYSHSYNIGTIRMLNEAVSEDEWNCLKKDVGEISEKYPGTNIIGSGGNINKYLKLIDANSNTLGKNCISVVALKIVYNTLKDMSVEERMQRFNLKTDRADVIVPAGKIFTTIADLLKSTYILVPVIGLADGIIDGIYTKNKQ
;
A
#
# COMPACT_ATOMS: atom_id res chain seq x y z
N MET A 1 4.52 -14.48 1.20
CA MET A 1 5.69 -15.35 1.50
C MET A 1 5.39 -16.16 2.76
N SER A 2 5.75 -17.42 2.78
CA SER A 2 5.62 -18.29 3.95
C SER A 2 6.96 -18.98 4.19
N LYS A 3 7.45 -18.92 5.43
CA LYS A 3 8.77 -19.51 5.82
C LYS A 3 9.94 -19.07 4.91
N GLY A 4 9.91 -17.83 4.42
CA GLY A 4 10.93 -17.30 3.52
C GLY A 4 10.74 -17.62 2.03
N GLU A 5 9.75 -18.44 1.67
CA GLU A 5 9.48 -18.83 0.27
C GLU A 5 8.34 -18.00 -0.34
N LEU A 6 8.46 -17.69 -1.63
CA LEU A 6 7.41 -17.05 -2.41
C LEU A 6 6.37 -18.12 -2.80
N VAL A 7 5.21 -18.11 -2.13
CA VAL A 7 4.14 -19.11 -2.33
C VAL A 7 3.09 -18.68 -3.35
N TYR A 8 3.00 -17.39 -3.65
CA TYR A 8 2.05 -16.83 -4.62
C TYR A 8 2.56 -15.48 -5.15
N SER A 9 2.36 -15.22 -6.42
CA SER A 9 2.66 -13.94 -7.08
C SER A 9 1.62 -13.66 -8.15
N HIS A 10 1.02 -12.49 -8.12
CA HIS A 10 0.07 -12.03 -9.13
C HIS A 10 0.18 -10.52 -9.33
N SER A 11 -0.03 -10.07 -10.56
CA SER A 11 -0.11 -8.66 -10.90
C SER A 11 -1.52 -8.33 -11.37
N TYR A 12 -2.19 -7.44 -10.65
CA TYR A 12 -3.52 -6.96 -11.01
C TYR A 12 -3.41 -5.70 -11.87
N ASN A 13 -4.32 -5.56 -12.85
CA ASN A 13 -4.45 -4.33 -13.63
C ASN A 13 -5.12 -3.19 -12.82
N ILE A 14 -4.85 -3.15 -11.53
CA ILE A 14 -5.31 -2.13 -10.59
C ILE A 14 -4.12 -1.23 -10.26
N GLY A 15 -4.17 0.01 -10.74
CA GLY A 15 -3.13 1.00 -10.49
C GLY A 15 -3.75 2.38 -10.33
N THR A 16 -3.05 3.27 -9.64
CA THR A 16 -3.58 4.61 -9.31
C THR A 16 -3.95 5.41 -10.55
N ILE A 17 -3.12 5.40 -11.58
CA ILE A 17 -3.39 6.09 -12.85
C ILE A 17 -4.57 5.44 -13.59
N ARG A 18 -4.64 4.10 -13.61
CA ARG A 18 -5.79 3.40 -14.22
C ARG A 18 -7.10 3.74 -13.51
N MET A 19 -7.07 3.87 -12.19
CA MET A 19 -8.23 4.27 -11.39
C MET A 19 -8.65 5.72 -11.68
N LEU A 20 -7.70 6.64 -11.85
CA LEU A 20 -8.00 8.03 -12.23
C LEU A 20 -8.66 8.11 -13.62
N ASN A 21 -8.28 7.23 -14.53
CA ASN A 21 -8.83 7.16 -15.89
C ASN A 21 -10.06 6.24 -15.99
N GLU A 22 -10.61 5.80 -14.87
CA GLU A 22 -11.75 4.86 -14.82
C GLU A 22 -11.52 3.55 -15.61
N ALA A 23 -10.24 3.18 -15.79
CA ALA A 23 -9.79 2.04 -16.61
C ALA A 23 -9.57 0.76 -15.79
N VAL A 24 -10.13 0.66 -14.60
CA VAL A 24 -10.12 -0.56 -13.77
C VAL A 24 -11.51 -1.17 -13.78
N SER A 25 -11.63 -2.36 -14.38
CA SER A 25 -12.91 -3.06 -14.42
C SER A 25 -13.32 -3.61 -13.05
N GLU A 26 -14.60 -3.87 -12.89
CA GLU A 26 -15.12 -4.53 -11.70
C GLU A 26 -14.60 -5.97 -11.58
N ASP A 27 -14.38 -6.65 -12.69
CA ASP A 27 -13.81 -7.99 -12.73
C ASP A 27 -12.39 -8.05 -12.15
N GLU A 28 -11.56 -7.04 -12.41
CA GLU A 28 -10.22 -6.93 -11.81
C GLU A 28 -10.30 -6.76 -10.28
N TRP A 29 -11.23 -5.94 -9.80
CA TRP A 29 -11.47 -5.82 -8.36
C TRP A 29 -11.99 -7.12 -7.73
N ASN A 30 -12.87 -7.85 -8.43
CA ASN A 30 -13.39 -9.12 -7.96
C ASN A 30 -12.31 -10.20 -7.95
N CYS A 31 -11.42 -10.23 -8.95
CA CYS A 31 -10.26 -11.10 -8.98
C CYS A 31 -9.33 -10.84 -7.77
N LEU A 32 -8.96 -9.58 -7.52
CA LEU A 32 -8.15 -9.20 -6.36
C LEU A 32 -8.82 -9.62 -5.05
N LYS A 33 -10.10 -9.32 -4.88
CA LYS A 33 -10.85 -9.65 -3.66
C LYS A 33 -10.88 -11.15 -3.40
N LYS A 34 -11.12 -11.94 -4.45
CA LYS A 34 -11.13 -13.41 -4.39
C LYS A 34 -9.76 -13.93 -3.95
N ASP A 35 -8.70 -13.57 -4.67
CA ASP A 35 -7.36 -14.08 -4.40
C ASP A 35 -6.85 -13.69 -3.00
N VAL A 36 -7.05 -12.43 -2.60
CA VAL A 36 -6.66 -11.95 -1.26
C VAL A 36 -7.51 -12.59 -0.17
N GLY A 37 -8.79 -12.84 -0.44
CA GLY A 37 -9.67 -13.59 0.46
C GLY A 37 -9.19 -15.02 0.69
N GLU A 38 -8.85 -15.75 -0.38
CA GLU A 38 -8.28 -17.11 -0.31
C GLU A 38 -6.94 -17.13 0.46
N ILE A 39 -6.09 -16.10 0.25
CA ILE A 39 -4.84 -15.95 1.00
C ILE A 39 -5.14 -15.73 2.50
N SER A 40 -6.13 -14.89 2.82
CA SER A 40 -6.52 -14.62 4.21
C SER A 40 -7.00 -15.86 4.93
N GLU A 41 -7.75 -16.73 4.24
CA GLU A 41 -8.25 -18.00 4.78
C GLU A 41 -7.12 -19.03 4.96
N LYS A 42 -6.26 -19.16 3.94
CA LYS A 42 -5.16 -20.13 3.95
C LYS A 42 -4.03 -19.76 4.90
N TYR A 43 -3.79 -18.47 5.08
CA TYR A 43 -2.69 -17.93 5.90
C TYR A 43 -3.21 -16.89 6.89
N PRO A 44 -3.96 -17.27 7.92
CA PRO A 44 -4.50 -16.32 8.90
C PRO A 44 -3.36 -15.59 9.62
N GLY A 45 -3.56 -14.30 9.89
CA GLY A 45 -2.55 -13.45 10.53
C GLY A 45 -1.42 -13.00 9.60
N THR A 46 -1.62 -13.06 8.29
CA THR A 46 -0.65 -12.55 7.31
C THR A 46 -0.36 -11.07 7.53
N ASN A 47 0.92 -10.72 7.63
CA ASN A 47 1.36 -9.33 7.72
C ASN A 47 1.41 -8.68 6.33
N ILE A 48 1.03 -7.42 6.26
CA ILE A 48 1.13 -6.63 5.03
C ILE A 48 2.45 -5.86 5.04
N ILE A 49 3.18 -5.96 3.95
CA ILE A 49 4.35 -5.13 3.66
C ILE A 49 4.00 -4.25 2.47
N GLY A 50 3.94 -2.93 2.68
CA GLY A 50 3.73 -1.94 1.64
C GLY A 50 5.05 -1.34 1.17
N SER A 51 5.27 -1.27 -0.13
CA SER A 51 6.43 -0.60 -0.72
C SER A 51 6.02 0.38 -1.82
N GLY A 52 6.86 1.37 -2.06
CA GLY A 52 6.65 2.37 -3.10
C GLY A 52 6.25 3.75 -2.59
N GLY A 53 6.23 4.72 -3.52
CA GLY A 53 6.10 6.15 -3.18
C GLY A 53 4.80 6.54 -2.51
N ASN A 54 3.70 5.88 -2.86
CA ASN A 54 2.39 6.24 -2.31
C ASN A 54 2.24 5.79 -0.85
N ILE A 55 2.64 4.56 -0.50
CA ILE A 55 2.57 4.10 0.88
C ILE A 55 3.57 4.85 1.78
N ASN A 56 4.76 5.19 1.25
CA ASN A 56 5.72 6.03 1.94
C ASN A 56 5.17 7.43 2.23
N LYS A 57 4.33 7.97 1.34
CA LYS A 57 3.67 9.26 1.59
C LYS A 57 2.61 9.15 2.67
N TYR A 58 1.80 8.09 2.68
CA TYR A 58 0.87 7.80 3.79
C TYR A 58 1.61 7.69 5.12
N LEU A 59 2.73 6.97 5.16
CA LEU A 59 3.55 6.86 6.37
C LEU A 59 3.93 8.25 6.89
N LYS A 60 4.46 9.13 6.03
CA LYS A 60 4.85 10.50 6.41
C LYS A 60 3.67 11.34 6.89
N LEU A 61 2.50 11.23 6.27
CA LEU A 61 1.30 11.97 6.68
C LEU A 61 0.79 11.51 8.04
N ILE A 62 0.91 10.22 8.33
CA ILE A 62 0.48 9.61 9.60
C ILE A 62 1.50 9.89 10.70
N ASP A 63 2.80 9.77 10.42
CA ASP A 63 3.86 10.05 11.40
C ASP A 63 3.85 11.51 11.87
N ALA A 64 3.54 12.44 10.97
CA ALA A 64 3.38 13.85 11.31
C ALA A 64 2.23 14.11 12.32
N ASN A 65 1.28 13.17 12.45
CA ASN A 65 0.11 13.24 13.32
C ASN A 65 0.16 12.27 14.52
N SER A 66 1.36 11.86 14.97
CA SER A 66 1.57 10.99 16.15
C SER A 66 1.30 9.50 15.88
N ASN A 67 2.20 8.85 15.15
CA ASN A 67 2.18 7.40 14.99
C ASN A 67 2.73 6.71 16.28
N THR A 68 1.89 5.96 16.97
CA THR A 68 2.23 5.26 18.21
C THR A 68 2.79 3.85 17.99
N LEU A 69 2.77 3.32 16.76
CA LEU A 69 3.15 1.94 16.45
C LEU A 69 4.65 1.72 16.19
N GLY A 70 5.45 2.79 16.15
CA GLY A 70 6.89 2.71 15.87
C GLY A 70 7.26 3.06 14.43
N LYS A 71 8.57 3.14 14.16
CA LYS A 71 9.09 3.51 12.84
C LYS A 71 8.67 2.52 11.77
N ASN A 72 8.31 3.04 10.60
CA ASN A 72 7.99 2.24 9.42
C ASN A 72 6.78 1.31 9.57
N CYS A 73 5.81 1.68 10.41
CA CYS A 73 4.58 0.94 10.60
C CYS A 73 3.38 1.88 10.55
N ILE A 74 2.38 1.54 9.77
CA ILE A 74 1.12 2.29 9.62
C ILE A 74 0.00 1.49 10.30
N SER A 75 -0.70 2.10 11.26
CA SER A 75 -1.97 1.59 11.76
C SER A 75 -3.05 1.67 10.65
N VAL A 76 -3.79 0.58 10.43
CA VAL A 76 -4.90 0.58 9.47
C VAL A 76 -5.99 1.58 9.86
N VAL A 77 -6.21 1.80 11.16
CA VAL A 77 -7.14 2.83 11.64
C VAL A 77 -6.67 4.23 11.21
N ALA A 78 -5.40 4.55 11.45
CA ALA A 78 -4.83 5.84 11.05
C ALA A 78 -4.83 6.01 9.51
N LEU A 79 -4.53 4.93 8.77
CA LEU A 79 -4.61 4.92 7.31
C LEU A 79 -6.02 5.28 6.82
N LYS A 80 -7.06 4.68 7.40
CA LYS A 80 -8.45 4.95 7.05
C LYS A 80 -8.87 6.39 7.37
N ILE A 81 -8.44 6.92 8.51
CA ILE A 81 -8.71 8.31 8.89
C ILE A 81 -8.10 9.26 7.86
N VAL A 82 -6.81 9.09 7.53
CA VAL A 82 -6.12 9.94 6.54
C VAL A 82 -6.73 9.76 5.15
N TYR A 83 -7.03 8.53 4.74
CA TYR A 83 -7.70 8.25 3.46
C TYR A 83 -9.04 8.97 3.33
N ASN A 84 -9.91 8.87 4.34
CA ASN A 84 -11.22 9.52 4.33
C ASN A 84 -11.06 11.06 4.28
N THR A 85 -10.14 11.61 5.08
CA THR A 85 -9.84 13.05 5.04
C THR A 85 -9.40 13.49 3.64
N LEU A 86 -8.49 12.76 3.01
CA LEU A 86 -8.01 13.09 1.66
C LEU A 86 -9.08 12.91 0.57
N LYS A 87 -9.94 11.90 0.72
CA LYS A 87 -11.02 11.59 -0.24
C LYS A 87 -12.01 12.75 -0.36
N ASP A 88 -12.33 13.41 0.75
CA ASP A 88 -13.30 14.49 0.81
C ASP A 88 -12.73 15.87 0.37
N MET A 89 -11.44 15.93 0.04
CA MET A 89 -10.73 17.13 -0.41
C MET A 89 -10.55 17.18 -1.92
N SER A 90 -10.54 18.39 -2.49
CA SER A 90 -10.08 18.60 -3.86
C SER A 90 -8.57 18.37 -4.00
N VAL A 91 -8.08 18.26 -5.22
CA VAL A 91 -6.64 18.11 -5.50
C VAL A 91 -5.87 19.34 -4.98
N GLU A 92 -6.40 20.53 -5.20
CA GLU A 92 -5.83 21.81 -4.77
C GLU A 92 -5.73 21.88 -3.24
N GLU A 93 -6.76 21.46 -2.52
CA GLU A 93 -6.77 21.41 -1.06
C GLU A 93 -5.73 20.42 -0.52
N ARG A 94 -5.59 19.24 -1.15
CA ARG A 94 -4.56 18.27 -0.79
C ARG A 94 -3.16 18.82 -1.00
N MET A 95 -2.93 19.55 -2.11
CA MET A 95 -1.64 20.21 -2.39
C MET A 95 -1.30 21.24 -1.33
N GLN A 96 -2.23 22.13 -1.01
CA GLN A 96 -2.01 23.23 -0.05
C GLN A 96 -1.85 22.71 1.38
N ARG A 97 -2.74 21.83 1.85
CA ARG A 97 -2.79 21.39 3.25
C ARG A 97 -1.70 20.41 3.60
N PHE A 98 -1.33 19.51 2.68
CA PHE A 98 -0.36 18.44 2.92
C PHE A 98 0.95 18.61 2.16
N ASN A 99 1.15 19.75 1.52
CA ASN A 99 2.33 20.05 0.70
C ASN A 99 2.64 18.90 -0.28
N LEU A 100 1.60 18.48 -1.01
CA LEU A 100 1.70 17.46 -2.03
C LEU A 100 2.01 18.10 -3.38
N LYS A 101 2.90 17.50 -4.15
CA LYS A 101 3.04 17.83 -5.57
C LYS A 101 1.80 17.35 -6.33
N THR A 102 1.48 17.99 -7.46
CA THR A 102 0.29 17.67 -8.26
C THR A 102 0.21 16.18 -8.60
N ASP A 103 1.30 15.59 -9.09
CA ASP A 103 1.43 14.18 -9.44
C ASP A 103 1.17 13.22 -8.28
N ARG A 104 1.26 13.69 -7.04
CA ARG A 104 0.96 12.94 -5.82
C ARG A 104 -0.43 13.20 -5.28
N ALA A 105 -0.91 14.44 -5.38
CA ALA A 105 -2.23 14.83 -4.92
C ALA A 105 -3.36 14.11 -5.67
N ASP A 106 -3.15 13.82 -6.97
CA ASP A 106 -4.09 13.05 -7.79
C ASP A 106 -4.16 11.57 -7.37
N VAL A 107 -3.01 10.93 -7.22
CA VAL A 107 -2.93 9.47 -7.05
C VAL A 107 -3.04 8.99 -5.62
N ILE A 108 -2.96 9.88 -4.63
CA ILE A 108 -2.94 9.50 -3.21
C ILE A 108 -4.25 8.84 -2.77
N VAL A 109 -5.39 9.32 -3.24
CA VAL A 109 -6.72 8.75 -2.91
C VAL A 109 -6.94 7.40 -3.57
N PRO A 110 -6.71 7.20 -4.89
CA PRO A 110 -6.71 5.86 -5.48
C PRO A 110 -5.80 4.87 -4.76
N ALA A 111 -4.59 5.31 -4.37
CA ALA A 111 -3.67 4.46 -3.60
C ALA A 111 -4.25 4.05 -2.24
N GLY A 112 -4.83 5.00 -1.51
CA GLY A 112 -5.50 4.73 -0.23
C GLY A 112 -6.63 3.73 -0.34
N LYS A 113 -7.42 3.79 -1.43
CA LYS A 113 -8.47 2.80 -1.70
C LYS A 113 -7.90 1.39 -1.84
N ILE A 114 -6.79 1.23 -2.57
CA ILE A 114 -6.13 -0.07 -2.72
C ILE A 114 -5.65 -0.57 -1.36
N PHE A 115 -4.94 0.25 -0.59
CA PHE A 115 -4.36 -0.15 0.69
C PHE A 115 -5.42 -0.52 1.72
N THR A 116 -6.48 0.28 1.84
CA THR A 116 -7.59 0.00 2.78
C THR A 116 -8.35 -1.26 2.39
N THR A 117 -8.60 -1.48 1.09
CA THR A 117 -9.27 -2.69 0.60
C THR A 117 -8.47 -3.95 0.95
N ILE A 118 -7.16 -3.96 0.68
CA ILE A 118 -6.31 -5.13 1.00
C ILE A 118 -6.22 -5.34 2.51
N ALA A 119 -6.08 -4.27 3.29
CA ALA A 119 -6.02 -4.36 4.74
C ALA A 119 -7.30 -4.95 5.34
N ASP A 120 -8.46 -4.58 4.80
CA ASP A 120 -9.76 -5.11 5.24
C ASP A 120 -9.92 -6.59 4.89
N LEU A 121 -9.56 -6.99 3.68
CA LEU A 121 -9.62 -8.39 3.23
C LEU A 121 -8.72 -9.30 4.06
N LEU A 122 -7.51 -8.86 4.40
CA LEU A 122 -6.57 -9.58 5.23
C LEU A 122 -6.84 -9.43 6.74
N LYS A 123 -7.83 -8.63 7.14
CA LYS A 123 -8.16 -8.31 8.53
C LYS A 123 -6.93 -7.81 9.31
N SER A 124 -6.04 -7.10 8.62
CA SER A 124 -4.80 -6.60 9.19
C SER A 124 -5.05 -5.35 10.01
N THR A 125 -4.32 -5.21 11.12
CA THR A 125 -4.37 -4.03 11.99
C THR A 125 -3.28 -3.02 11.68
N TYR A 126 -2.24 -3.42 10.94
CA TYR A 126 -1.12 -2.56 10.55
C TYR A 126 -0.50 -2.98 9.21
N ILE A 127 0.25 -2.05 8.61
CA ILE A 127 1.05 -2.26 7.40
C ILE A 127 2.49 -1.89 7.72
N LEU A 128 3.41 -2.80 7.48
CA LEU A 128 4.84 -2.52 7.54
C LEU A 128 5.27 -1.80 6.27
N VAL A 129 6.02 -0.72 6.40
CA VAL A 129 6.51 0.10 5.29
C VAL A 129 8.03 0.20 5.37
N PRO A 130 8.77 -0.82 4.93
CA PRO A 130 10.22 -0.77 4.94
C PRO A 130 10.70 0.36 4.02
N VAL A 131 11.64 1.16 4.52
CA VAL A 131 12.28 2.24 3.72
C VAL A 131 13.40 1.61 2.86
N ILE A 132 13.01 0.65 2.03
CA ILE A 132 13.87 0.00 1.05
C ILE A 132 13.24 0.16 -0.33
N GLY A 133 14.05 0.48 -1.32
CA GLY A 133 13.62 0.57 -2.72
C GLY A 133 13.86 -0.74 -3.48
N LEU A 134 13.31 -0.81 -4.69
CA LEU A 134 13.55 -1.93 -5.60
C LEU A 134 15.05 -2.15 -5.86
N ALA A 135 15.83 -1.07 -5.96
CA ALA A 135 17.28 -1.12 -6.15
C ALA A 135 18.00 -1.86 -5.01
N ASP A 136 17.58 -1.65 -3.77
CA ASP A 136 18.19 -2.31 -2.60
C ASP A 136 17.98 -3.83 -2.65
N GLY A 137 16.76 -4.25 -3.03
CA GLY A 137 16.44 -5.67 -3.20
C GLY A 137 17.22 -6.34 -4.36
N ILE A 138 17.47 -5.62 -5.46
CA ILE A 138 18.27 -6.10 -6.59
C ILE A 138 19.73 -6.24 -6.17
N ILE A 139 20.29 -5.26 -5.47
CA ILE A 139 21.67 -5.27 -4.99
C ILE A 139 21.88 -6.43 -4.02
N ASP A 140 20.99 -6.62 -3.06
CA ASP A 140 21.06 -7.73 -2.10
C ASP A 140 20.96 -9.09 -2.79
N GLY A 141 20.06 -9.23 -3.77
CA GLY A 141 19.93 -10.44 -4.58
C GLY A 141 21.19 -10.78 -5.40
N ILE A 142 21.85 -9.77 -5.98
CA ILE A 142 23.13 -9.95 -6.70
C ILE A 142 24.24 -10.34 -5.72
N TYR A 143 24.31 -9.67 -4.57
CA TYR A 143 25.33 -9.94 -3.55
C TYR A 143 25.22 -11.37 -2.99
N THR A 144 24.00 -11.83 -2.75
CA THR A 144 23.74 -13.18 -2.23
C THR A 144 24.09 -14.26 -3.26
N LYS A 145 23.79 -14.04 -4.56
CA LYS A 145 24.15 -14.97 -5.64
C LYS A 145 25.67 -15.08 -5.87
N ASN A 146 26.43 -14.02 -5.63
CA ASN A 146 27.86 -14.01 -5.82
C ASN A 146 28.64 -14.59 -4.63
N LYS A 147 27.97 -14.94 -3.53
CA LYS A 147 28.59 -15.59 -2.36
C LYS A 147 28.42 -17.12 -2.36
N GLN A 148 27.69 -17.68 -3.30
CA GLN A 148 27.57 -19.12 -3.55
C GLN A 148 28.54 -19.54 -4.64
#